data_b00401bce56179206e0a1757426dadfe
#
_entry.id   b00401bce56179206e0a1757426dadfe
#
_cell.length_a   1.000
_cell.length_b   1.000
_cell.length_c   1.000
_cell.angle_alpha   90.00
_cell.angle_beta   90.00
_cell.angle_gamma   90.00
#
_symmetry.space_group_name_H-M   'P 1'
#
loop_
_entity.id
_entity.type
_entity.pdbx_description
1 polymer ?
#
loop_
_entity_poly.entity_id
_entity_poly.type
_entity_poly.pdbx_seq_one_letter_code
_entity_poly.pdbx_strand_id
1 'polypeptide(L)'
;MTQQIEAVQRMQDYIEQHLAGEITPADLARAALFLPWYAYRLFRRHTGLTPADYIRRLRLSRSALRLRDEGCRITDVAFELGFGSVDGYQRAFFRAFGCNPGEYAAKPVPLCLFVPYGVRYRELRKEPKKMENVKTVFVQRVEKPARKVILKRGVKARDYFAYCEEVGCDVWGTLTSMKSVSYTHLRAHET
;
A
#
# COMPACT_ATOMS: atom_id res chain seq x y z
N MET A 1 -7.95 -17.66 -12.52
CA MET A 1 -8.22 -16.38 -11.79
C MET A 1 -9.56 -15.83 -12.25
N THR A 2 -10.43 -15.39 -11.38
CA THR A 2 -11.76 -14.92 -11.79
C THR A 2 -11.67 -13.57 -12.49
N GLN A 3 -12.46 -13.35 -13.55
CA GLN A 3 -12.54 -12.09 -14.30
C GLN A 3 -12.77 -10.87 -13.40
N GLN A 4 -13.45 -11.07 -12.28
CA GLN A 4 -13.72 -10.02 -11.29
C GLN A 4 -12.44 -9.55 -10.58
N ILE A 5 -11.54 -10.45 -10.22
CA ILE A 5 -10.27 -10.12 -9.56
C ILE A 5 -9.35 -9.36 -10.51
N GLU A 6 -9.30 -9.82 -11.77
CA GLU A 6 -8.56 -9.13 -12.82
C GLU A 6 -9.06 -7.69 -13.03
N ALA A 7 -10.38 -7.50 -13.00
CA ALA A 7 -10.97 -6.18 -13.13
C ALA A 7 -10.58 -5.26 -11.96
N VAL A 8 -10.61 -5.78 -10.73
CA VAL A 8 -10.21 -4.98 -9.56
C VAL A 8 -8.71 -4.69 -9.59
N GLN A 9 -7.88 -5.65 -10.03
CA GLN A 9 -6.45 -5.41 -10.18
C GLN A 9 -6.18 -4.30 -11.20
N ARG A 10 -6.84 -4.32 -12.38
CA ARG A 10 -6.71 -3.23 -13.37
C ARG A 10 -7.11 -1.88 -12.80
N MET A 11 -8.15 -1.81 -11.94
CA MET A 11 -8.51 -0.56 -11.27
C MET A 11 -7.41 -0.11 -10.29
N GLN A 12 -6.80 -1.02 -9.53
CA GLN A 12 -5.69 -0.69 -8.64
C GLN A 12 -4.47 -0.18 -9.44
N ASP A 13 -4.12 -0.87 -10.52
CA ASP A 13 -3.01 -0.49 -11.39
C ASP A 13 -3.26 0.91 -12.03
N TYR A 14 -4.50 1.16 -12.48
CA TYR A 14 -4.89 2.46 -13.01
C TYR A 14 -4.76 3.57 -11.96
N ILE A 15 -5.23 3.33 -10.73
CA ILE A 15 -5.10 4.30 -9.63
C ILE A 15 -3.64 4.63 -9.36
N GLU A 16 -2.76 3.64 -9.32
CA GLU A 16 -1.33 3.87 -9.07
C GLU A 16 -0.67 4.70 -10.17
N GLN A 17 -1.01 4.43 -11.43
CA GLN A 17 -0.45 5.13 -12.57
C GLN A 17 -0.95 6.58 -12.69
N HIS A 18 -2.16 6.88 -12.23
CA HIS A 18 -2.81 8.18 -12.38
C HIS A 18 -3.02 8.93 -11.06
N LEU A 19 -2.28 8.55 -10.01
CA LEU A 19 -2.52 9.02 -8.65
C LEU A 19 -2.44 10.55 -8.49
N ALA A 20 -1.61 11.22 -9.28
CA ALA A 20 -1.44 12.67 -9.27
C ALA A 20 -2.61 13.42 -9.95
N GLY A 21 -3.31 12.76 -10.88
CA GLY A 21 -4.39 13.37 -11.65
C GLY A 21 -5.78 13.16 -11.05
N GLU A 22 -6.78 13.68 -11.74
CA GLU A 22 -8.16 13.37 -11.42
C GLU A 22 -8.49 11.94 -11.86
N ILE A 23 -9.11 11.18 -10.97
CA ILE A 23 -9.55 9.81 -11.24
C ILE A 23 -11.04 9.75 -11.03
N THR A 24 -11.79 9.60 -12.13
CA THR A 24 -13.24 9.53 -12.11
C THR A 24 -13.78 8.11 -11.98
N PRO A 25 -15.01 7.92 -11.51
CA PRO A 25 -15.67 6.60 -11.54
C PRO A 25 -15.75 6.00 -12.94
N ALA A 26 -15.86 6.83 -13.99
CA ALA A 26 -15.89 6.40 -15.38
C ALA A 26 -14.53 5.81 -15.82
N ASP A 27 -13.43 6.39 -15.38
CA ASP A 27 -12.10 5.88 -15.68
C ASP A 27 -11.87 4.51 -15.06
N LEU A 28 -12.26 4.34 -13.79
CA LEU A 28 -12.18 3.06 -13.11
C LEU A 28 -13.08 1.99 -13.75
N ALA A 29 -14.27 2.38 -14.19
CA ALA A 29 -15.18 1.49 -14.90
C ALA A 29 -14.58 1.02 -16.24
N ARG A 30 -13.94 1.93 -16.97
CA ARG A 30 -13.23 1.66 -18.22
C ARG A 30 -12.06 0.72 -17.99
N ALA A 31 -11.25 0.98 -16.97
CA ALA A 31 -10.15 0.09 -16.57
C ALA A 31 -10.64 -1.31 -16.16
N ALA A 32 -11.77 -1.37 -15.45
CA ALA A 32 -12.40 -2.63 -15.04
C ALA A 32 -13.03 -3.41 -16.20
N LEU A 33 -13.37 -2.75 -17.31
CA LEU A 33 -14.23 -3.27 -18.40
C LEU A 33 -15.63 -3.68 -17.89
N PHE A 34 -16.17 -2.89 -16.98
CA PHE A 34 -17.50 -3.08 -16.40
C PHE A 34 -18.24 -1.75 -16.28
N LEU A 35 -19.55 -1.82 -16.05
CA LEU A 35 -20.34 -0.61 -15.76
C LEU A 35 -19.90 0.04 -14.43
N PRO A 36 -20.00 1.37 -14.29
CA PRO A 36 -19.46 2.10 -13.13
C PRO A 36 -19.97 1.58 -11.78
N TRP A 37 -21.26 1.32 -11.69
CA TRP A 37 -21.87 0.80 -10.47
C TRP A 37 -21.34 -0.58 -10.08
N TYR A 38 -21.16 -1.46 -11.07
CA TYR A 38 -20.65 -2.81 -10.82
C TYR A 38 -19.15 -2.79 -10.47
N ALA A 39 -18.35 -1.98 -11.17
CA ALA A 39 -16.95 -1.75 -10.88
C ALA A 39 -16.74 -1.24 -9.45
N TYR A 40 -17.56 -0.27 -9.01
CA TYR A 40 -17.54 0.24 -7.63
C TYR A 40 -17.81 -0.86 -6.60
N ARG A 41 -18.84 -1.68 -6.81
CA ARG A 41 -19.17 -2.79 -5.91
C ARG A 41 -18.07 -3.84 -5.84
N LEU A 42 -17.51 -4.22 -6.98
CA LEU A 42 -16.40 -5.15 -7.05
C LEU A 42 -15.18 -4.64 -6.28
N PHE A 43 -14.80 -3.39 -6.53
CA PHE A 43 -13.67 -2.77 -5.85
C PHE A 43 -13.85 -2.81 -4.33
N ARG A 44 -15.00 -2.36 -3.83
CA ARG A 44 -15.31 -2.38 -2.40
C ARG A 44 -15.34 -3.80 -1.82
N ARG A 45 -15.88 -4.76 -2.55
CA ARG A 45 -15.96 -6.17 -2.13
C ARG A 45 -14.57 -6.79 -1.95
N HIS A 46 -13.65 -6.51 -2.87
CA HIS A 46 -12.33 -7.14 -2.87
C HIS A 46 -11.28 -6.37 -2.07
N THR A 47 -11.38 -5.04 -1.97
CA THR A 47 -10.41 -4.20 -1.24
C THR A 47 -10.88 -3.86 0.19
N GLY A 48 -12.18 -3.96 0.47
CA GLY A 48 -12.79 -3.48 1.71
C GLY A 48 -12.98 -1.96 1.78
N LEU A 49 -12.52 -1.22 0.77
CA LEU A 49 -12.56 0.25 0.72
C LEU A 49 -13.35 0.74 -0.50
N THR A 50 -13.93 1.94 -0.39
CA THR A 50 -14.42 2.62 -1.59
C THR A 50 -13.24 3.08 -2.43
N PRO A 51 -13.38 3.21 -3.77
CA PRO A 51 -12.31 3.75 -4.61
C PRO A 51 -11.80 5.11 -4.15
N ALA A 52 -12.70 6.01 -3.74
CA ALA A 52 -12.34 7.33 -3.24
C ALA A 52 -11.51 7.28 -1.94
N ASP A 53 -11.88 6.40 -0.99
CA ASP A 53 -11.12 6.22 0.24
C ASP A 53 -9.75 5.58 -0.02
N TYR A 54 -9.69 4.64 -0.95
CA TYR A 54 -8.45 4.00 -1.37
C TYR A 54 -7.48 5.01 -1.99
N ILE A 55 -7.96 5.82 -2.97
CA ILE A 55 -7.18 6.88 -3.61
C ILE A 55 -6.69 7.90 -2.56
N ARG A 56 -7.59 8.36 -1.70
CA ARG A 56 -7.26 9.33 -0.65
C ARG A 56 -6.17 8.81 0.29
N ARG A 57 -6.30 7.57 0.79
CA ARG A 57 -5.30 6.95 1.68
C ARG A 57 -3.95 6.78 0.97
N LEU A 58 -3.96 6.39 -0.28
CA LEU A 58 -2.74 6.21 -1.06
C LEU A 58 -2.04 7.55 -1.31
N ARG A 59 -2.80 8.60 -1.67
CA ARG A 59 -2.28 9.97 -1.82
C ARG A 59 -1.64 10.49 -0.53
N LEU A 60 -2.32 10.33 0.61
CA LEU A 60 -1.78 10.74 1.91
C LEU A 60 -0.50 9.98 2.27
N SER A 61 -0.44 8.68 2.00
CA SER A 61 0.77 7.91 2.25
C SER A 61 1.93 8.32 1.35
N ARG A 62 1.67 8.58 0.06
CA ARG A 62 2.68 9.11 -0.86
C ARG A 62 3.14 10.52 -0.47
N SER A 63 2.21 11.38 0.00
CA SER A 63 2.58 12.72 0.47
C SER A 63 3.51 12.67 1.68
N ALA A 64 3.25 11.77 2.63
CA ALA A 64 4.10 11.60 3.80
C ALA A 64 5.54 11.18 3.40
N LEU A 65 5.68 10.25 2.45
CA LEU A 65 6.99 9.84 1.95
C LEU A 65 7.74 11.01 1.28
N ARG A 66 7.06 11.78 0.45
CA ARG A 66 7.67 12.94 -0.23
C ARG A 66 8.09 14.03 0.75
N LEU A 67 7.25 14.37 1.73
CA LEU A 67 7.61 15.33 2.78
C LEU A 67 8.83 14.89 3.58
N ARG A 68 8.95 13.59 3.85
CA ARG A 68 10.09 13.02 4.58
C ARG A 68 11.39 13.03 3.77
N ASP A 69 11.32 12.65 2.50
CA ASP A 69 12.50 12.29 1.68
C ASP A 69 12.98 13.45 0.80
N GLU A 70 12.06 14.26 0.28
CA GLU A 70 12.37 15.26 -0.74
C GLU A 70 12.43 16.71 -0.19
N GLY A 71 11.93 16.96 1.03
CA GLY A 71 11.90 18.29 1.62
C GLY A 71 11.01 19.29 0.85
N CYS A 72 10.02 18.80 0.11
CA CYS A 72 9.11 19.58 -0.72
C CYS A 72 8.25 20.52 0.10
N ARG A 73 7.77 21.61 -0.52
CA ARG A 73 6.77 22.48 0.11
C ARG A 73 5.43 21.76 0.24
N ILE A 74 4.75 22.00 1.35
CA ILE A 74 3.45 21.38 1.64
C ILE A 74 2.42 21.71 0.56
N THR A 75 2.45 22.94 0.04
CA THR A 75 1.59 23.40 -1.05
C THR A 75 1.77 22.58 -2.31
N ASP A 76 3.01 22.33 -2.70
CA ASP A 76 3.36 21.64 -3.93
C ASP A 76 2.92 20.17 -3.83
N VAL A 77 3.24 19.52 -2.71
CA VAL A 77 2.81 18.14 -2.45
C VAL A 77 1.29 18.00 -2.45
N ALA A 78 0.56 18.97 -1.88
CA ALA A 78 -0.90 18.95 -1.87
C ALA A 78 -1.48 18.96 -3.28
N PHE A 79 -1.08 19.93 -4.12
CA PHE A 79 -1.61 20.07 -5.47
C PHE A 79 -1.14 18.94 -6.41
N GLU A 80 0.11 18.55 -6.38
CA GLU A 80 0.64 17.48 -7.21
C GLU A 80 -0.02 16.12 -6.93
N LEU A 81 -0.47 15.89 -5.70
CA LEU A 81 -1.22 14.69 -5.35
C LEU A 81 -2.74 14.86 -5.47
N GLY A 82 -3.20 15.90 -6.16
CA GLY A 82 -4.60 16.08 -6.55
C GLY A 82 -5.53 16.45 -5.41
N PHE A 83 -5.03 17.17 -4.38
CA PHE A 83 -5.89 17.81 -3.39
C PHE A 83 -6.35 19.18 -3.91
N GLY A 84 -7.65 19.46 -3.81
CA GLY A 84 -8.24 20.71 -4.30
C GLY A 84 -7.87 21.96 -3.49
N SER A 85 -7.31 21.79 -2.27
CA SER A 85 -6.84 22.89 -1.43
C SER A 85 -5.83 22.40 -0.40
N VAL A 86 -4.94 23.29 0.02
CA VAL A 86 -3.95 23.04 1.07
C VAL A 86 -4.62 22.74 2.41
N ASP A 87 -5.66 23.49 2.77
CA ASP A 87 -6.40 23.28 4.02
C ASP A 87 -7.11 21.91 4.04
N GLY A 88 -7.68 21.52 2.90
CA GLY A 88 -8.30 20.21 2.74
C GLY A 88 -7.28 19.08 2.91
N TYR A 89 -6.10 19.25 2.34
CA TYR A 89 -4.98 18.32 2.50
C TYR A 89 -4.50 18.24 3.95
N GLN A 90 -4.24 19.39 4.61
CA GLN A 90 -3.77 19.42 6.00
C GLN A 90 -4.74 18.72 6.95
N ARG A 91 -6.04 19.02 6.82
CA ARG A 91 -7.09 18.34 7.62
C ARG A 91 -7.15 16.85 7.35
N ALA A 92 -7.01 16.42 6.09
CA ALA A 92 -7.01 15.01 5.74
C ALA A 92 -5.76 14.29 6.27
N PHE A 93 -4.61 14.94 6.21
CA PHE A 93 -3.34 14.42 6.74
C PHE A 93 -3.40 14.27 8.25
N PHE A 94 -3.84 15.32 8.96
CA PHE A 94 -4.01 15.28 10.43
C PHE A 94 -4.98 14.17 10.86
N ARG A 95 -6.10 14.04 10.16
CA ARG A 95 -7.08 12.97 10.44
C ARG A 95 -6.53 11.56 10.22
N ALA A 96 -5.64 11.41 9.24
CA ALA A 96 -5.05 10.11 8.91
C ALA A 96 -3.88 9.73 9.84
N PHE A 97 -3.06 10.70 10.26
CA PHE A 97 -1.79 10.44 10.91
C PHE A 97 -1.64 11.06 12.31
N GLY A 98 -2.59 11.90 12.74
CA GLY A 98 -2.59 12.53 14.07
C GLY A 98 -1.58 13.68 14.25
N CYS A 99 -0.91 14.12 13.18
CA CYS A 99 0.04 15.23 13.19
C CYS A 99 -0.16 16.12 11.96
N ASN A 100 0.30 17.38 12.03
CA ASN A 100 0.27 18.28 10.89
C ASN A 100 1.39 17.95 9.89
N PRO A 101 1.17 18.12 8.57
CA PRO A 101 2.19 17.83 7.57
C PRO A 101 3.45 18.70 7.74
N GLY A 102 3.35 19.94 8.27
CA GLY A 102 4.48 20.79 8.57
C GLY A 102 5.34 20.29 9.73
N GLU A 103 4.70 19.86 10.80
CA GLU A 103 5.38 19.24 11.96
C GLU A 103 6.08 17.96 11.55
N TYR A 104 5.37 17.14 10.74
CA TYR A 104 5.92 15.90 10.21
C TYR A 104 7.12 16.13 9.29
N ALA A 105 7.07 17.12 8.39
CA ALA A 105 8.18 17.45 7.51
C ALA A 105 9.42 17.93 8.29
N ALA A 106 9.22 18.72 9.36
CA ALA A 106 10.32 19.20 10.20
C ALA A 106 10.94 18.07 11.04
N LYS A 107 10.12 17.16 11.57
CA LYS A 107 10.55 16.04 12.40
C LYS A 107 9.75 14.78 12.06
N PRO A 108 10.18 14.00 11.06
CA PRO A 108 9.49 12.79 10.66
C PRO A 108 9.44 11.75 11.79
N VAL A 109 8.23 11.27 12.09
CA VAL A 109 7.96 10.20 13.03
C VAL A 109 7.41 8.98 12.30
N PRO A 110 7.50 7.76 12.84
CA PRO A 110 6.86 6.60 12.22
C PRO A 110 5.35 6.79 12.09
N LEU A 111 4.83 6.65 10.87
CA LEU A 111 3.40 6.74 10.55
C LEU A 111 2.87 5.40 10.04
N CYS A 112 1.59 5.14 10.31
CA CYS A 112 0.89 4.02 9.72
C CYS A 112 0.47 4.36 8.28
N LEU A 113 1.36 4.12 7.31
CA LEU A 113 1.08 4.38 5.90
C LEU A 113 0.18 3.29 5.32
N PHE A 114 -0.71 3.71 4.43
CA PHE A 114 -1.50 2.77 3.65
C PHE A 114 -0.64 2.19 2.52
N VAL A 115 -0.33 0.89 2.64
CA VAL A 115 0.40 0.11 1.63
C VAL A 115 -0.58 -0.92 1.07
N PRO A 116 -1.14 -0.68 -0.13
CA PRO A 116 -2.11 -1.60 -0.70
C PRO A 116 -1.44 -2.85 -1.25
N TYR A 117 -2.11 -3.98 -1.08
CA TYR A 117 -1.76 -5.22 -1.77
C TYR A 117 -2.65 -5.40 -2.99
N GLY A 118 -2.07 -5.89 -4.09
CA GLY A 118 -2.82 -6.31 -5.25
C GLY A 118 -3.79 -7.44 -4.91
N VAL A 119 -5.04 -7.32 -5.36
CA VAL A 119 -6.08 -8.33 -5.07
C VAL A 119 -5.74 -9.69 -5.65
N ARG A 120 -4.94 -9.77 -6.71
CA ARG A 120 -4.41 -11.03 -7.27
C ARG A 120 -3.67 -11.86 -6.21
N TYR A 121 -2.84 -11.24 -5.40
CA TYR A 121 -2.07 -11.92 -4.36
C TYR A 121 -2.95 -12.50 -3.25
N ARG A 122 -4.07 -11.84 -2.94
CA ARG A 122 -5.04 -12.33 -1.96
C ARG A 122 -5.75 -13.59 -2.43
N GLU A 123 -6.04 -13.71 -3.73
CA GLU A 123 -6.75 -14.87 -4.27
C GLU A 123 -5.85 -16.08 -4.50
N LEU A 124 -4.63 -15.87 -4.94
CA LEU A 124 -3.62 -16.94 -5.02
C LEU A 124 -3.42 -17.66 -3.68
N ARG A 125 -3.74 -16.98 -2.58
CA ARG A 125 -3.70 -17.51 -1.23
C ARG A 125 -4.86 -18.44 -0.88
N LYS A 126 -6.05 -18.25 -1.48
CA LYS A 126 -7.24 -19.07 -1.18
C LYS A 126 -7.20 -20.45 -1.83
N GLU A 127 -6.41 -20.61 -2.88
CA GLU A 127 -6.16 -21.91 -3.47
C GLU A 127 -5.09 -22.63 -2.64
N PRO A 128 -5.41 -23.76 -1.97
CA PRO A 128 -4.39 -24.57 -1.33
C PRO A 128 -3.47 -25.07 -2.44
N LYS A 129 -2.28 -24.48 -2.57
CA LYS A 129 -1.23 -25.07 -3.39
C LYS A 129 -1.02 -26.47 -2.82
N LYS A 130 -1.36 -27.53 -3.57
CA LYS A 130 -0.80 -28.84 -3.37
C LYS A 130 0.71 -28.64 -3.38
N MET A 131 1.33 -28.72 -2.22
CA MET A 131 2.79 -28.76 -2.14
C MET A 131 3.21 -30.04 -2.87
N GLU A 132 3.60 -29.89 -4.12
CA GLU A 132 4.41 -30.92 -4.76
C GLU A 132 5.68 -31.04 -3.91
N ASN A 133 5.99 -32.26 -3.50
CA ASN A 133 7.17 -32.56 -2.70
C ASN A 133 8.41 -32.00 -3.40
N VAL A 134 8.89 -30.86 -2.96
CA VAL A 134 10.18 -30.33 -3.40
C VAL A 134 11.26 -31.23 -2.84
N LYS A 135 11.77 -32.13 -3.67
CA LYS A 135 12.81 -33.11 -3.29
C LYS A 135 14.20 -32.50 -3.12
N THR A 136 14.39 -31.24 -3.51
CA THR A 136 15.71 -30.59 -3.46
C THR A 136 15.59 -29.23 -2.82
N VAL A 137 16.31 -29.00 -1.73
CA VAL A 137 16.43 -27.71 -1.05
C VAL A 137 17.83 -27.19 -1.34
N PHE A 138 17.90 -26.01 -1.99
CA PHE A 138 19.16 -25.28 -2.16
C PHE A 138 19.36 -24.36 -0.96
N VAL A 139 20.47 -24.54 -0.25
CA VAL A 139 20.83 -23.66 0.87
C VAL A 139 22.07 -22.87 0.49
N GLN A 140 21.95 -21.56 0.49
CA GLN A 140 23.08 -20.65 0.31
C GLN A 140 23.34 -19.90 1.62
N ARG A 141 24.54 -20.08 2.19
CA ARG A 141 25.01 -19.26 3.31
C ARG A 141 25.53 -17.93 2.79
N VAL A 142 24.91 -16.82 3.19
CA VAL A 142 25.37 -15.47 2.86
C VAL A 142 25.77 -14.76 4.15
N GLU A 143 27.02 -14.38 4.27
CA GLU A 143 27.50 -13.54 5.37
C GLU A 143 27.26 -12.08 5.02
N LYS A 144 26.52 -11.39 5.88
CA LYS A 144 26.22 -9.96 5.74
C LYS A 144 26.78 -9.18 6.93
N PRO A 145 27.22 -7.94 6.76
CA PRO A 145 27.68 -7.10 7.88
C PRO A 145 26.59 -6.97 8.95
N ALA A 146 26.98 -6.75 10.19
CA ALA A 146 26.05 -6.56 11.31
C ALA A 146 25.02 -5.49 11.00
N ARG A 147 23.75 -5.81 11.21
CA ARG A 147 22.59 -4.93 10.92
C ARG A 147 21.69 -4.82 12.12
N LYS A 148 21.09 -3.65 12.32
CA LYS A 148 19.98 -3.51 13.26
C LYS A 148 18.72 -4.06 12.59
N VAL A 149 18.02 -4.97 13.26
CA VAL A 149 16.78 -5.57 12.77
C VAL A 149 15.64 -5.11 13.66
N ILE A 150 14.61 -4.57 13.06
CA ILE A 150 13.34 -4.30 13.74
C ILE A 150 12.48 -5.55 13.55
N LEU A 151 12.03 -6.16 14.64
CA LEU A 151 11.30 -7.42 14.60
C LEU A 151 9.99 -7.28 15.35
N LYS A 152 8.88 -7.57 14.67
CA LYS A 152 7.58 -7.78 15.31
C LYS A 152 7.19 -9.23 15.11
N ARG A 153 7.00 -9.96 16.21
CA ARG A 153 6.63 -11.39 16.15
C ARG A 153 5.11 -11.54 16.12
N GLY A 154 4.61 -12.41 15.23
CA GLY A 154 3.27 -12.96 15.35
C GLY A 154 3.25 -14.05 16.43
N VAL A 155 2.11 -14.22 17.09
CA VAL A 155 1.92 -15.21 18.18
C VAL A 155 1.25 -16.47 17.65
N LYS A 156 0.31 -16.34 16.71
CA LYS A 156 -0.52 -17.42 16.17
C LYS A 156 -0.16 -17.79 14.72
N ALA A 157 0.48 -16.88 14.02
CA ALA A 157 0.78 -17.05 12.61
C ALA A 157 1.76 -18.20 12.35
N ARG A 158 1.38 -19.10 11.43
CA ARG A 158 2.21 -20.24 11.02
C ARG A 158 2.89 -20.04 9.66
N ASP A 159 2.49 -19.01 8.92
CA ASP A 159 3.05 -18.65 7.63
C ASP A 159 3.09 -17.11 7.50
N TYR A 160 3.76 -16.63 6.44
CA TYR A 160 3.93 -15.21 6.17
C TYR A 160 2.60 -14.44 6.03
N PHE A 161 1.61 -15.04 5.40
CA PHE A 161 0.33 -14.37 5.18
C PHE A 161 -0.51 -14.30 6.45
N ALA A 162 -0.55 -15.39 7.22
CA ALA A 162 -1.19 -15.40 8.53
C ALA A 162 -0.51 -14.39 9.46
N TYR A 163 0.81 -14.23 9.36
CA TYR A 163 1.54 -13.18 10.06
C TYR A 163 1.09 -11.78 9.64
N CYS A 164 0.97 -11.50 8.35
CA CYS A 164 0.49 -10.21 7.86
C CYS A 164 -0.95 -9.89 8.30
N GLU A 165 -1.80 -10.90 8.43
CA GLU A 165 -3.17 -10.72 8.96
C GLU A 165 -3.16 -10.45 10.47
N GLU A 166 -2.35 -11.18 11.22
CA GLU A 166 -2.25 -11.05 12.68
C GLU A 166 -1.67 -9.70 13.09
N VAL A 167 -0.59 -9.26 12.45
CA VAL A 167 0.09 -8.00 12.78
C VAL A 167 -0.51 -6.78 12.09
N GLY A 168 -1.36 -7.02 11.08
CA GLY A 168 -2.02 -5.99 10.28
C GLY A 168 -1.11 -5.33 9.25
N CYS A 169 -1.73 -4.66 8.26
CA CYS A 169 -1.01 -3.83 7.28
C CYS A 169 -0.30 -2.64 7.93
N ASP A 170 -0.68 -2.27 9.15
CA ASP A 170 -0.12 -1.16 9.91
C ASP A 170 1.39 -1.28 10.14
N VAL A 171 1.88 -2.52 10.33
CA VAL A 171 3.32 -2.77 10.52
C VAL A 171 4.11 -2.38 9.28
N TRP A 172 3.64 -2.77 8.09
CA TRP A 172 4.30 -2.43 6.83
C TRP A 172 4.24 -0.93 6.56
N GLY A 173 3.09 -0.29 6.81
CA GLY A 173 2.95 1.15 6.75
C GLY A 173 3.94 1.88 7.66
N THR A 174 4.06 1.42 8.90
CA THR A 174 4.99 1.98 9.88
C THR A 174 6.44 1.77 9.46
N LEU A 175 6.82 0.55 9.07
CA LEU A 175 8.18 0.26 8.62
C LEU A 175 8.55 1.08 7.38
N THR A 176 7.64 1.19 6.40
CA THR A 176 7.87 1.98 5.19
C THR A 176 8.04 3.47 5.47
N SER A 177 7.42 3.99 6.55
CA SER A 177 7.59 5.38 6.95
C SER A 177 8.94 5.69 7.61
N MET A 178 9.69 4.69 8.05
CA MET A 178 10.98 4.88 8.71
C MET A 178 12.10 5.09 7.68
N LYS A 179 12.85 6.20 7.79
CA LYS A 179 13.94 6.55 6.85
C LYS A 179 15.10 5.54 6.83
N SER A 180 15.28 4.78 7.90
CA SER A 180 16.35 3.78 8.06
C SER A 180 16.01 2.40 7.50
N VAL A 181 14.80 2.18 7.00
CA VAL A 181 14.39 0.88 6.47
C VAL A 181 14.86 0.76 5.02
N SER A 182 15.89 -0.04 4.81
CA SER A 182 16.32 -0.42 3.46
C SER A 182 15.26 -1.32 2.83
N TYR A 183 14.75 -0.94 1.67
CA TYR A 183 13.67 -1.59 0.92
C TYR A 183 14.00 -3.01 0.41
N THR A 184 15.08 -3.63 0.83
CA THR A 184 15.52 -4.92 0.32
C THR A 184 14.54 -6.08 0.55
N HIS A 185 13.55 -5.93 1.44
CA HIS A 185 12.55 -6.98 1.70
C HIS A 185 11.22 -6.82 0.95
N LEU A 186 10.94 -5.64 0.39
CA LEU A 186 9.74 -5.46 -0.45
C LEU A 186 9.92 -6.01 -1.87
N ARG A 187 11.17 -6.26 -2.31
CA ARG A 187 11.49 -6.88 -3.61
C ARG A 187 11.55 -8.40 -3.62
N ALA A 188 11.46 -9.07 -2.49
CA ALA A 188 11.52 -10.53 -2.42
C ALA A 188 10.28 -11.24 -2.98
N HIS A 189 9.31 -10.50 -3.53
CA HIS A 189 8.10 -11.04 -4.13
C HIS A 189 7.99 -10.82 -5.64
N GLU A 190 9.05 -10.32 -6.30
CA GLU A 190 9.09 -10.15 -7.77
C GLU A 190 9.87 -11.26 -8.50
N THR A 191 10.18 -12.38 -7.84
CA THR A 191 10.72 -13.57 -8.52
C THR A 191 9.82 -14.77 -8.36
#